data_a3a934bac5a3646d0ad79f85869473c3
#
_entry.id   a3a934bac5a3646d0ad79f85869473c3
#
_cell.length_a   1.000
_cell.length_b   1.000
_cell.length_c   1.000
_cell.angle_alpha   90.00
_cell.angle_beta   90.00
_cell.angle_gamma   90.00
#
_symmetry.space_group_name_H-M   'P 1'
#
loop_
_entity.id
_entity.type
_entity.pdbx_description
1 polymer ?
#
loop_
_entity_poly.entity_id
_entity_poly.type
_entity_poly.pdbx_seq_one_letter_code
_entity_poly.pdbx_strand_id
1 'polypeptide(L)'
;MAKRESFGSRAAVIMAMAGTAIGLGNFWRFPYMVGEYGGALFILIYIFCAFLMSLPIFFAESVIGRRTRANAIGAMKKLAPHSFWQVLGWLSVLTPTIIVSYYSIVGGWSVQYFAESFGLRFGEFDPDGWTALGFNVIFLALSCMIVAFGVNAGIEKFSKLSIPLLFCLIVIIAIYSLNMPGAKEGVQYLVKPDLSKFNGRMVASALGQSFYSLSLGMGIIITYSSYVSKEENIVSSGVGTAMADTLFAILAGFAIMPAVFAAGIEPSAGPGLIFQTLPHVFSAMAPSASWVGSAIAALFFLSVIVAAMTSSVSLIEVGVAFLVEELKISRSLACLLTFFIVLVLGLASVFSSKIFGLVDAFSSNVLLTFGALLAVLFVGWKMKREDVQDELTNCGTANRRSFKVIYFLLRYIAPIAIIVIFVSNFI
;
A
#
# COMPACT_ATOMS: atom_id res chain seq x y z
N MET A 1 -15.96 5.07 -29.18
CA MET A 1 -15.16 5.01 -27.95
C MET A 1 -14.80 3.56 -27.70
N ALA A 2 -13.51 3.23 -27.58
CA ALA A 2 -13.10 1.88 -27.19
C ALA A 2 -13.72 1.54 -25.82
N LYS A 3 -14.24 0.32 -25.66
CA LYS A 3 -14.83 -0.16 -24.41
C LYS A 3 -13.73 -0.16 -23.35
N ARG A 4 -13.94 0.54 -22.22
CA ARG A 4 -12.98 0.55 -21.11
C ARG A 4 -12.77 -0.87 -20.59
N GLU A 5 -11.54 -1.25 -20.35
CA GLU A 5 -11.21 -2.54 -19.72
C GLU A 5 -11.93 -2.66 -18.36
N SER A 6 -12.24 -3.88 -17.95
CA SER A 6 -12.85 -4.17 -16.64
C SER A 6 -12.29 -5.47 -16.11
N PHE A 7 -12.16 -5.58 -14.78
CA PHE A 7 -11.77 -6.84 -14.14
C PHE A 7 -12.76 -7.96 -14.46
N GLY A 8 -12.22 -9.17 -14.68
CA GLY A 8 -13.00 -10.29 -15.18
C GLY A 8 -13.88 -10.99 -14.14
N SER A 9 -13.68 -10.77 -12.83
CA SER A 9 -14.45 -11.40 -11.77
C SER A 9 -14.28 -10.67 -10.43
N ARG A 10 -15.18 -10.95 -9.46
CA ARG A 10 -15.08 -10.45 -8.09
C ARG A 10 -13.76 -10.81 -7.42
N ALA A 11 -13.29 -12.05 -7.60
CA ALA A 11 -11.98 -12.47 -7.07
C ALA A 11 -10.85 -11.64 -7.66
N ALA A 12 -10.91 -11.34 -8.98
CA ALA A 12 -9.94 -10.46 -9.63
C ALA A 12 -9.95 -9.04 -9.06
N VAL A 13 -11.13 -8.48 -8.78
CA VAL A 13 -11.27 -7.17 -8.13
C VAL A 13 -10.62 -7.17 -6.75
N ILE A 14 -10.95 -8.16 -5.91
CA ILE A 14 -10.38 -8.26 -4.55
C ILE A 14 -8.87 -8.45 -4.62
N MET A 15 -8.35 -9.35 -5.48
CA MET A 15 -6.91 -9.59 -5.61
C MET A 15 -6.17 -8.37 -6.16
N ALA A 16 -6.74 -7.66 -7.13
CA ALA A 16 -6.13 -6.44 -7.65
C ALA A 16 -6.08 -5.34 -6.58
N MET A 17 -7.20 -5.11 -5.87
CA MET A 17 -7.26 -4.13 -4.79
C MET A 17 -6.42 -4.54 -3.57
N ALA A 18 -6.40 -5.82 -3.20
CA ALA A 18 -5.49 -6.33 -2.17
C ALA A 18 -4.03 -6.17 -2.58
N GLY A 19 -3.71 -6.33 -3.87
CA GLY A 19 -2.37 -6.09 -4.39
C GLY A 19 -1.93 -4.62 -4.29
N THR A 20 -2.87 -3.67 -4.31
CA THR A 20 -2.53 -2.26 -4.05
C THR A 20 -2.23 -2.01 -2.57
N ALA A 21 -2.91 -2.73 -1.69
CA ALA A 21 -2.83 -2.58 -0.25
C ALA A 21 -1.63 -3.37 0.33
N ILE A 22 -1.47 -4.64 -0.07
CA ILE A 22 -0.36 -5.49 0.39
C ILE A 22 0.94 -5.09 -0.31
N GLY A 23 1.76 -4.33 0.40
CA GLY A 23 3.00 -3.76 -0.12
C GLY A 23 4.09 -3.62 0.94
N LEU A 24 5.04 -2.71 0.69
CA LEU A 24 6.08 -2.37 1.67
C LEU A 24 5.51 -1.88 3.00
N GLY A 25 4.30 -1.32 2.99
CA GLY A 25 3.59 -0.91 4.20
C GLY A 25 3.40 -2.04 5.20
N ASN A 26 3.13 -3.25 4.72
CA ASN A 26 2.90 -4.43 5.56
C ASN A 26 4.22 -5.13 5.96
N PHE A 27 5.20 -5.16 5.05
CA PHE A 27 6.50 -5.77 5.32
C PHE A 27 7.44 -4.86 6.13
N TRP A 28 7.42 -3.58 5.82
CA TRP A 28 8.37 -2.61 6.33
C TRP A 28 7.79 -1.75 7.47
N ARG A 29 6.78 -0.95 7.12
CA ARG A 29 6.28 0.07 8.04
C ARG A 29 5.50 -0.53 9.22
N PHE A 30 4.63 -1.49 8.98
CA PHE A 30 3.81 -2.11 10.02
C PHE A 30 4.64 -2.82 11.10
N PRO A 31 5.62 -3.72 10.77
CA PRO A 31 6.40 -4.39 11.80
C PRO A 31 7.19 -3.42 12.69
N TYR A 32 7.85 -2.42 12.12
CA TYR A 32 8.58 -1.49 12.98
C TYR A 32 7.66 -0.64 13.86
N MET A 33 6.48 -0.25 13.36
CA MET A 33 5.48 0.45 14.19
C MET A 33 4.93 -0.44 15.31
N VAL A 34 4.70 -1.72 15.03
CA VAL A 34 4.37 -2.71 16.05
C VAL A 34 5.47 -2.75 17.13
N GLY A 35 6.74 -2.74 16.72
CA GLY A 35 7.88 -2.68 17.61
C GLY A 35 7.94 -1.41 18.46
N GLU A 36 7.73 -0.26 17.84
CA GLU A 36 7.81 1.06 18.48
C GLU A 36 6.66 1.31 19.47
N TYR A 37 5.43 0.90 19.10
CA TYR A 37 4.21 1.25 19.82
C TYR A 37 3.64 0.13 20.70
N GLY A 38 4.43 -0.90 21.07
CA GLY A 38 4.02 -1.84 22.11
C GLY A 38 3.24 -3.06 21.64
N GLY A 39 3.53 -3.56 20.44
CA GLY A 39 3.12 -4.89 20.02
C GLY A 39 1.61 -5.05 19.84
N ALA A 40 1.03 -5.97 20.62
CA ALA A 40 -0.38 -6.37 20.51
C ALA A 40 -1.37 -5.20 20.61
N LEU A 41 -1.10 -4.21 21.45
CA LEU A 41 -2.00 -3.07 21.63
C LEU A 41 -2.08 -2.21 20.34
N PHE A 42 -0.95 -1.96 19.70
CA PHE A 42 -0.91 -1.27 18.42
C PHE A 42 -1.69 -2.04 17.35
N ILE A 43 -1.52 -3.36 17.28
CA ILE A 43 -2.24 -4.21 16.31
C ILE A 43 -3.77 -4.09 16.49
N LEU A 44 -4.26 -4.13 17.73
CA LEU A 44 -5.70 -3.98 18.03
C LEU A 44 -6.23 -2.61 17.59
N ILE A 45 -5.50 -1.53 17.88
CA ILE A 45 -5.86 -0.17 17.47
C ILE A 45 -5.81 -0.04 15.95
N TYR A 46 -4.79 -0.62 15.29
CA TYR A 46 -4.68 -0.64 13.84
C TYR A 46 -5.89 -1.32 13.18
N ILE A 47 -6.30 -2.49 13.66
CA ILE A 47 -7.48 -3.20 13.15
C ILE A 47 -8.73 -2.31 13.29
N PHE A 48 -8.92 -1.70 14.46
CA PHE A 48 -10.03 -0.78 14.69
C PHE A 48 -10.01 0.39 13.68
N CYS A 49 -8.85 1.03 13.48
CA CYS A 49 -8.69 2.14 12.54
C CYS A 49 -8.93 1.70 11.09
N ALA A 50 -8.43 0.53 10.68
CA ALA A 50 -8.59 0.02 9.32
C ALA A 50 -10.06 -0.17 8.95
N PHE A 51 -10.85 -0.79 9.83
CA PHE A 51 -12.24 -1.12 9.52
C PHE A 51 -13.23 0.02 9.78
N LEU A 52 -13.03 0.85 10.81
CA LEU A 52 -13.99 1.90 11.17
C LEU A 52 -13.65 3.27 10.57
N MET A 53 -12.39 3.54 10.29
CA MET A 53 -11.98 4.86 9.82
C MET A 53 -11.48 4.85 8.37
N SER A 54 -10.62 3.89 8.00
CA SER A 54 -10.02 3.83 6.67
C SER A 54 -10.96 3.24 5.62
N LEU A 55 -11.71 2.19 5.96
CA LEU A 55 -12.62 1.53 5.03
C LEU A 55 -13.74 2.46 4.50
N PRO A 56 -14.36 3.38 5.26
CA PRO A 56 -15.26 4.39 4.72
C PRO A 56 -14.62 5.31 3.67
N ILE A 57 -13.33 5.64 3.81
CA ILE A 57 -12.58 6.44 2.83
C ILE A 57 -12.39 5.63 1.54
N PHE A 58 -12.02 4.34 1.68
CA PHE A 58 -11.95 3.41 0.56
C PHE A 58 -13.28 3.38 -0.23
N PHE A 59 -14.41 3.35 0.46
CA PHE A 59 -15.72 3.40 -0.18
C PHE A 59 -15.99 4.73 -0.88
N ALA A 60 -15.57 5.86 -0.29
CA ALA A 60 -15.70 7.15 -0.95
C ALA A 60 -14.97 7.19 -2.30
N GLU A 61 -13.70 6.79 -2.32
CA GLU A 61 -12.93 6.72 -3.56
C GLU A 61 -13.51 5.72 -4.55
N SER A 62 -13.99 4.56 -4.06
CA SER A 62 -14.63 3.55 -4.90
C SER A 62 -15.90 4.05 -5.56
N VAL A 63 -16.72 4.82 -4.86
CA VAL A 63 -17.93 5.45 -5.41
C VAL A 63 -17.58 6.39 -6.56
N ILE A 64 -16.56 7.26 -6.38
CA ILE A 64 -16.09 8.17 -7.43
C ILE A 64 -15.67 7.39 -8.69
N GLY A 65 -14.79 6.40 -8.51
CA GLY A 65 -14.24 5.63 -9.62
C GLY A 65 -15.29 4.84 -10.38
N ARG A 66 -16.07 3.99 -9.68
CA ARG A 66 -17.06 3.10 -10.33
C ARG A 66 -18.20 3.86 -11.00
N ARG A 67 -18.67 4.95 -10.36
CA ARG A 67 -19.75 5.76 -10.94
C ARG A 67 -19.36 6.42 -12.25
N THR A 68 -18.14 6.90 -12.34
CA THR A 68 -17.69 7.67 -13.51
C THR A 68 -17.08 6.80 -14.60
N ARG A 69 -16.51 5.63 -14.24
CA ARG A 69 -15.73 4.79 -15.16
C ARG A 69 -14.71 5.61 -15.94
N ALA A 70 -13.93 6.43 -15.23
CA ALA A 70 -12.93 7.32 -15.80
C ALA A 70 -11.70 7.38 -14.87
N ASN A 71 -10.55 7.83 -15.40
CA ASN A 71 -9.41 8.19 -14.56
C ASN A 71 -9.81 9.29 -13.55
N ALA A 72 -8.98 9.54 -12.55
CA ALA A 72 -9.34 10.44 -11.45
C ALA A 72 -9.68 11.87 -11.92
N ILE A 73 -8.94 12.43 -12.90
CA ILE A 73 -9.21 13.76 -13.45
C ILE A 73 -10.52 13.74 -14.24
N GLY A 74 -10.69 12.75 -15.13
CA GLY A 74 -11.91 12.57 -15.90
C GLY A 74 -13.15 12.34 -15.02
N ALA A 75 -12.97 11.65 -13.88
CA ALA A 75 -14.02 11.46 -12.89
C ALA A 75 -14.49 12.79 -12.30
N MET A 76 -13.57 13.65 -11.90
CA MET A 76 -13.91 14.94 -11.32
C MET A 76 -14.45 15.93 -12.35
N LYS A 77 -14.00 15.87 -13.61
CA LYS A 77 -14.61 16.63 -14.72
C LYS A 77 -16.07 16.25 -14.94
N LYS A 78 -16.42 14.96 -14.78
CA LYS A 78 -17.81 14.46 -14.93
C LYS A 78 -18.70 14.82 -13.74
N LEU A 79 -18.20 14.65 -12.50
CA LEU A 79 -18.99 14.82 -11.27
C LEU A 79 -19.10 16.28 -10.82
N ALA A 80 -18.09 17.09 -11.10
CA ALA A 80 -18.00 18.48 -10.65
C ALA A 80 -17.32 19.36 -11.71
N PRO A 81 -17.94 19.56 -12.89
CA PRO A 81 -17.37 20.38 -13.96
C PRO A 81 -17.16 21.83 -13.48
N HIS A 82 -16.06 22.42 -13.90
CA HIS A 82 -15.71 23.83 -13.63
C HIS A 82 -15.76 24.24 -12.15
N SER A 83 -15.42 23.32 -11.23
CA SER A 83 -15.44 23.57 -9.79
C SER A 83 -14.08 23.33 -9.13
N PHE A 84 -13.90 23.89 -7.93
CA PHE A 84 -12.71 23.63 -7.08
C PHE A 84 -12.43 22.14 -6.87
N TRP A 85 -13.46 21.29 -6.89
CA TRP A 85 -13.32 19.85 -6.69
C TRP A 85 -12.44 19.14 -7.73
N GLN A 86 -12.14 19.78 -8.86
CA GLN A 86 -11.18 19.24 -9.84
C GLN A 86 -9.76 19.09 -9.23
N VAL A 87 -9.44 19.83 -8.17
CA VAL A 87 -8.19 19.67 -7.40
C VAL A 87 -8.02 18.24 -6.89
N LEU A 88 -9.11 17.57 -6.48
CA LEU A 88 -9.05 16.16 -6.07
C LEU A 88 -8.54 15.27 -7.22
N GLY A 89 -9.00 15.49 -8.45
CA GLY A 89 -8.54 14.72 -9.62
C GLY A 89 -7.04 14.91 -9.89
N TRP A 90 -6.55 16.15 -9.81
CA TRP A 90 -5.13 16.45 -10.00
C TRP A 90 -4.26 15.87 -8.88
N LEU A 91 -4.66 16.02 -7.63
CA LEU A 91 -3.96 15.42 -6.49
C LEU A 91 -3.90 13.90 -6.62
N SER A 92 -5.02 13.28 -7.05
CA SER A 92 -5.09 11.84 -7.26
C SER A 92 -4.14 11.31 -8.35
N VAL A 93 -3.61 12.15 -9.23
CA VAL A 93 -2.61 11.76 -10.24
C VAL A 93 -1.20 12.17 -9.80
N LEU A 94 -1.04 13.35 -9.21
CA LEU A 94 0.26 13.86 -8.79
C LEU A 94 0.82 13.07 -7.60
N THR A 95 -0.01 12.77 -6.60
CA THR A 95 0.41 12.05 -5.39
C THR A 95 1.05 10.69 -5.69
N PRO A 96 0.39 9.77 -6.43
CA PRO A 96 1.01 8.48 -6.74
C PRO A 96 2.24 8.60 -7.63
N THR A 97 2.31 9.62 -8.51
CA THR A 97 3.49 9.87 -9.33
C THR A 97 4.70 10.28 -8.47
N ILE A 98 4.49 11.12 -7.46
CA ILE A 98 5.53 11.49 -6.49
C ILE A 98 5.90 10.27 -5.64
N ILE A 99 4.91 9.52 -5.13
CA ILE A 99 5.17 8.34 -4.31
C ILE A 99 6.00 7.31 -5.07
N VAL A 100 5.62 6.94 -6.29
CA VAL A 100 6.34 5.91 -7.04
C VAL A 100 7.78 6.33 -7.36
N SER A 101 8.09 7.64 -7.41
CA SER A 101 9.44 8.11 -7.69
C SER A 101 10.47 7.75 -6.60
N TYR A 102 10.07 7.69 -5.34
CA TYR A 102 10.94 7.23 -4.25
C TYR A 102 10.64 5.78 -3.83
N TYR A 103 9.41 5.32 -3.98
CA TYR A 103 9.00 3.95 -3.66
C TYR A 103 9.73 2.92 -4.52
N SER A 104 9.98 3.23 -5.81
CA SER A 104 10.74 2.38 -6.71
C SER A 104 12.21 2.20 -6.28
N ILE A 105 12.78 3.16 -5.54
CA ILE A 105 14.13 3.06 -4.98
C ILE A 105 14.16 1.95 -3.93
N VAL A 106 13.19 1.93 -3.03
CA VAL A 106 13.05 0.87 -1.99
C VAL A 106 12.79 -0.49 -2.65
N GLY A 107 11.99 -0.52 -3.72
CA GLY A 107 11.83 -1.70 -4.56
C GLY A 107 13.16 -2.17 -5.17
N GLY A 108 14.00 -1.25 -5.61
CA GLY A 108 15.35 -1.51 -6.11
C GLY A 108 16.27 -2.10 -5.04
N TRP A 109 16.29 -1.55 -3.82
CA TRP A 109 17.01 -2.14 -2.69
C TRP A 109 16.59 -3.59 -2.44
N SER A 110 15.29 -3.87 -2.54
CA SER A 110 14.78 -5.24 -2.36
C SER A 110 15.34 -6.20 -3.42
N VAL A 111 15.49 -5.76 -4.67
CA VAL A 111 16.12 -6.54 -5.76
C VAL A 111 17.60 -6.76 -5.49
N GLN A 112 18.31 -5.74 -5.01
CA GLN A 112 19.72 -5.85 -4.62
C GLN A 112 19.89 -6.90 -3.52
N TYR A 113 19.14 -6.78 -2.41
CA TYR A 113 19.23 -7.70 -1.29
C TYR A 113 18.79 -9.14 -1.63
N PHE A 114 17.86 -9.28 -2.57
CA PHE A 114 17.55 -10.61 -3.11
C PHE A 114 18.76 -11.24 -3.81
N ALA A 115 19.48 -10.48 -4.65
CA ALA A 115 20.68 -10.97 -5.28
C ALA A 115 21.80 -11.30 -4.27
N GLU A 116 21.96 -10.47 -3.24
CA GLU A 116 22.95 -10.66 -2.16
C GLU A 116 22.60 -11.83 -1.23
N SER A 117 21.34 -12.23 -1.16
CA SER A 117 20.87 -13.40 -0.37
C SER A 117 21.55 -14.70 -0.78
N PHE A 118 21.92 -14.84 -2.06
CA PHE A 118 22.65 -15.99 -2.56
C PHE A 118 24.10 -15.99 -2.06
N GLY A 119 24.33 -16.63 -0.89
CA GLY A 119 25.63 -16.70 -0.23
C GLY A 119 25.77 -15.77 0.96
N LEU A 120 24.69 -15.12 1.41
CA LEU A 120 24.64 -14.22 2.57
C LEU A 120 25.72 -13.13 2.51
N ARG A 121 25.96 -12.57 1.34
CA ARG A 121 26.96 -11.54 1.08
C ARG A 121 26.38 -10.14 1.22
N PHE A 122 25.69 -9.89 2.31
CA PHE A 122 25.15 -8.56 2.60
C PHE A 122 26.30 -7.62 2.94
N GLY A 123 26.47 -6.57 2.13
CA GLY A 123 27.36 -5.45 2.44
C GLY A 123 26.78 -4.48 3.46
N GLU A 124 27.49 -3.41 3.75
CA GLU A 124 26.90 -2.29 4.47
C GLU A 124 25.75 -1.71 3.62
N PHE A 125 24.65 -1.36 4.28
CA PHE A 125 23.51 -0.75 3.60
C PHE A 125 23.91 0.62 3.05
N ASP A 126 24.06 0.70 1.74
CA ASP A 126 24.29 1.94 1.01
C ASP A 126 23.01 2.30 0.20
N PRO A 127 22.15 3.16 0.75
CA PRO A 127 20.88 3.49 0.13
C PRO A 127 21.02 4.41 -1.07
N ASP A 128 22.17 5.06 -1.25
CA ASP A 128 22.39 6.14 -2.19
C ASP A 128 23.34 5.71 -3.33
N GLY A 129 23.31 6.42 -4.42
CA GLY A 129 24.33 6.34 -5.47
C GLY A 129 23.97 5.49 -6.69
N TRP A 130 24.98 5.16 -7.49
CA TRP A 130 24.81 4.54 -8.82
C TRP A 130 24.29 3.10 -8.75
N THR A 131 24.65 2.35 -7.71
CA THR A 131 24.16 0.99 -7.49
C THR A 131 22.68 1.01 -7.20
N ALA A 132 22.23 1.88 -6.29
CA ALA A 132 20.82 2.08 -5.99
C ALA A 132 20.03 2.53 -7.23
N LEU A 133 20.59 3.43 -8.05
CA LEU A 133 19.98 3.85 -9.32
C LEU A 133 19.81 2.66 -10.28
N GLY A 134 20.82 1.82 -10.43
CA GLY A 134 20.76 0.65 -11.32
C GLY A 134 19.63 -0.31 -10.95
N PHE A 135 19.51 -0.68 -9.68
CA PHE A 135 18.45 -1.54 -9.21
C PHE A 135 17.06 -0.87 -9.22
N ASN A 136 16.99 0.45 -8.98
CA ASN A 136 15.77 1.24 -9.14
C ASN A 136 15.26 1.19 -10.60
N VAL A 137 16.15 1.40 -11.57
CA VAL A 137 15.80 1.32 -13.01
C VAL A 137 15.25 -0.07 -13.36
N ILE A 138 15.88 -1.15 -12.87
CA ILE A 138 15.39 -2.53 -13.10
C ILE A 138 14.00 -2.71 -12.52
N PHE A 139 13.79 -2.34 -11.25
CA PHE A 139 12.52 -2.48 -10.57
C PHE A 139 11.39 -1.68 -11.25
N LEU A 140 11.68 -0.43 -11.60
CA LEU A 140 10.72 0.46 -12.27
C LEU A 140 10.38 -0.05 -13.68
N ALA A 141 11.38 -0.53 -14.44
CA ALA A 141 11.16 -1.09 -15.77
C ALA A 141 10.25 -2.33 -15.71
N LEU A 142 10.49 -3.24 -14.77
CA LEU A 142 9.64 -4.44 -14.56
C LEU A 142 8.22 -4.04 -14.20
N SER A 143 8.03 -3.05 -13.32
CA SER A 143 6.72 -2.53 -12.93
C SER A 143 5.98 -1.91 -14.12
N CYS A 144 6.65 -1.06 -14.91
CA CYS A 144 6.08 -0.46 -16.11
C CYS A 144 5.74 -1.51 -17.18
N MET A 145 6.54 -2.57 -17.32
CA MET A 145 6.27 -3.66 -18.25
C MET A 145 4.96 -4.36 -17.92
N ILE A 146 4.68 -4.65 -16.65
CA ILE A 146 3.41 -5.25 -16.21
C ILE A 146 2.22 -4.34 -16.58
N VAL A 147 2.36 -3.05 -16.30
CA VAL A 147 1.31 -2.06 -16.63
C VAL A 147 1.09 -1.98 -18.14
N ALA A 148 2.14 -2.06 -18.95
CA ALA A 148 2.05 -1.96 -20.41
C ALA A 148 1.18 -3.08 -21.04
N PHE A 149 1.09 -4.26 -20.41
CA PHE A 149 0.21 -5.34 -20.86
C PHE A 149 -1.29 -5.09 -20.63
N GLY A 150 -1.67 -3.99 -19.96
CA GLY A 150 -3.07 -3.62 -19.72
C GLY A 150 -3.64 -4.14 -18.41
N VAL A 151 -4.92 -3.83 -18.17
CA VAL A 151 -5.57 -4.16 -16.90
C VAL A 151 -5.77 -5.67 -16.78
N ASN A 152 -6.31 -6.33 -17.82
CA ASN A 152 -6.64 -7.75 -17.75
C ASN A 152 -5.42 -8.65 -17.90
N ALA A 153 -4.59 -8.39 -18.93
CA ALA A 153 -3.45 -9.25 -19.26
C ALA A 153 -2.22 -8.99 -18.38
N GLY A 154 -2.07 -7.75 -17.86
CA GLY A 154 -0.99 -7.34 -16.98
C GLY A 154 -1.44 -7.36 -15.51
N ILE A 155 -2.12 -6.33 -15.07
CA ILE A 155 -2.42 -6.06 -13.66
C ILE A 155 -3.21 -7.20 -13.00
N GLU A 156 -4.30 -7.65 -13.62
CA GLU A 156 -5.16 -8.71 -13.09
C GLU A 156 -4.43 -10.04 -12.97
N LYS A 157 -3.73 -10.47 -14.04
CA LYS A 157 -2.97 -11.72 -14.03
C LYS A 157 -1.83 -11.69 -13.01
N PHE A 158 -1.12 -10.57 -12.96
CA PHE A 158 -0.04 -10.38 -12.01
C PHE A 158 -0.56 -10.45 -10.56
N SER A 159 -1.64 -9.74 -10.24
CA SER A 159 -2.23 -9.76 -8.89
C SER A 159 -2.76 -11.13 -8.50
N LYS A 160 -3.41 -11.85 -9.43
CA LYS A 160 -3.89 -13.23 -9.20
C LYS A 160 -2.78 -14.23 -8.87
N LEU A 161 -1.59 -14.03 -9.42
CA LEU A 161 -0.42 -14.86 -9.11
C LEU A 161 0.27 -14.38 -7.83
N SER A 162 0.48 -13.08 -7.71
CA SER A 162 1.31 -12.48 -6.65
C SER A 162 0.67 -12.59 -5.28
N ILE A 163 -0.65 -12.35 -5.14
CA ILE A 163 -1.29 -12.35 -3.82
C ILE A 163 -1.26 -13.73 -3.16
N PRO A 164 -1.67 -14.84 -3.80
CA PRO A 164 -1.52 -16.17 -3.20
C PRO A 164 -0.05 -16.53 -2.92
N LEU A 165 0.86 -16.18 -3.84
CA LEU A 165 2.30 -16.40 -3.65
C LEU A 165 2.81 -15.67 -2.40
N LEU A 166 2.45 -14.41 -2.20
CA LEU A 166 2.83 -13.62 -1.02
C LEU A 166 2.33 -14.26 0.28
N PHE A 167 1.08 -14.71 0.31
CA PHE A 167 0.56 -15.43 1.47
C PHE A 167 1.31 -16.74 1.75
N CYS A 168 1.64 -17.52 0.73
CA CYS A 168 2.45 -18.72 0.89
C CYS A 168 3.84 -18.40 1.43
N LEU A 169 4.52 -17.41 0.85
CA LEU A 169 5.88 -17.03 1.26
C LEU A 169 5.92 -16.52 2.70
N ILE A 170 5.01 -15.61 3.07
CA ILE A 170 5.00 -15.05 4.43
C ILE A 170 4.67 -16.12 5.49
N VAL A 171 3.80 -17.10 5.17
CA VAL A 171 3.51 -18.24 6.06
C VAL A 171 4.75 -19.11 6.27
N ILE A 172 5.50 -19.41 5.20
CA ILE A 172 6.75 -20.18 5.29
C ILE A 172 7.75 -19.46 6.20
N ILE A 173 7.93 -18.14 5.99
CA ILE A 173 8.86 -17.34 6.79
C ILE A 173 8.38 -17.26 8.25
N ALA A 174 7.07 -17.09 8.48
CA ALA A 174 6.50 -17.06 9.83
C ALA A 174 6.71 -18.39 10.56
N ILE A 175 6.46 -19.53 9.90
CA ILE A 175 6.70 -20.85 10.49
C ILE A 175 8.18 -21.00 10.87
N TYR A 176 9.10 -20.58 10.01
CA TYR A 176 10.53 -20.63 10.32
C TYR A 176 10.87 -19.74 11.52
N SER A 177 10.42 -18.49 11.51
CA SER A 177 10.65 -17.51 12.58
C SER A 177 10.13 -17.98 13.94
N LEU A 178 8.94 -18.58 13.97
CA LEU A 178 8.29 -19.10 15.17
C LEU A 178 9.05 -20.29 15.81
N ASN A 179 9.82 -21.04 15.02
CA ASN A 179 10.61 -22.17 15.49
C ASN A 179 12.05 -21.79 15.91
N MET A 180 12.41 -20.51 15.84
CA MET A 180 13.73 -20.06 16.28
C MET A 180 13.87 -20.10 17.81
N PRO A 181 15.05 -20.47 18.35
CA PRO A 181 15.33 -20.31 19.78
C PRO A 181 15.15 -18.85 20.22
N GLY A 182 14.34 -18.58 21.26
CA GLY A 182 14.04 -17.22 21.71
C GLY A 182 12.80 -16.55 21.06
N ALA A 183 12.19 -17.17 20.06
CA ALA A 183 11.01 -16.62 19.37
C ALA A 183 9.78 -16.40 20.28
N LYS A 184 9.69 -17.13 21.40
CA LYS A 184 8.56 -17.07 22.35
C LYS A 184 8.30 -15.65 22.88
N GLU A 185 9.33 -14.89 23.15
CA GLU A 185 9.20 -13.51 23.62
C GLU A 185 8.59 -12.61 22.56
N GLY A 186 9.00 -12.74 21.32
CA GLY A 186 8.41 -12.04 20.17
C GLY A 186 6.92 -12.39 19.96
N VAL A 187 6.55 -13.67 20.12
CA VAL A 187 5.14 -14.08 20.08
C VAL A 187 4.35 -13.45 21.24
N GLN A 188 4.89 -13.47 22.46
CA GLN A 188 4.24 -12.83 23.61
C GLN A 188 4.02 -11.32 23.37
N TYR A 189 4.98 -10.65 22.78
CA TYR A 189 4.92 -9.24 22.43
C TYR A 189 3.77 -8.94 21.45
N LEU A 190 3.52 -9.84 20.49
CA LEU A 190 2.47 -9.70 19.49
C LEU A 190 1.06 -10.05 19.99
N VAL A 191 0.92 -10.85 21.08
CA VAL A 191 -0.39 -11.35 21.55
C VAL A 191 -0.81 -10.83 22.91
N LYS A 192 0.11 -10.27 23.69
CA LYS A 192 -0.19 -9.73 25.05
C LYS A 192 -0.22 -8.20 24.99
N PRO A 193 -1.42 -7.56 25.01
CA PRO A 193 -1.49 -6.11 25.00
C PRO A 193 -1.06 -5.53 26.35
N ASP A 194 -0.21 -4.50 26.27
CA ASP A 194 0.23 -3.73 27.44
C ASP A 194 -0.46 -2.35 27.42
N LEU A 195 -1.51 -2.23 28.22
CA LEU A 195 -2.33 -1.01 28.30
C LEU A 195 -1.55 0.19 28.87
N SER A 196 -0.45 -0.04 29.58
CA SER A 196 0.37 1.04 30.12
C SER A 196 1.05 1.88 29.04
N LYS A 197 1.23 1.30 27.83
CA LYS A 197 1.83 1.95 26.66
C LYS A 197 0.83 2.77 25.84
N PHE A 198 -0.45 2.76 26.21
CA PHE A 198 -1.48 3.51 25.47
C PHE A 198 -1.20 5.01 25.51
N ASN A 199 -1.14 5.62 24.33
CA ASN A 199 -0.99 7.08 24.18
C ASN A 199 -1.62 7.56 22.87
N GLY A 200 -1.84 8.88 22.77
CA GLY A 200 -2.44 9.49 21.58
C GLY A 200 -1.61 9.33 20.29
N ARG A 201 -0.29 9.31 20.41
CA ARG A 201 0.60 9.11 19.23
C ARG A 201 0.43 7.70 18.64
N MET A 202 0.28 6.69 19.48
CA MET A 202 -0.02 5.32 19.03
C MET A 202 -1.30 5.27 18.19
N VAL A 203 -2.37 5.94 18.63
CA VAL A 203 -3.64 5.98 17.87
C VAL A 203 -3.47 6.70 16.53
N ALA A 204 -2.80 7.84 16.53
CA ALA A 204 -2.53 8.60 15.31
C ALA A 204 -1.65 7.80 14.33
N SER A 205 -0.60 7.14 14.84
CA SER A 205 0.29 6.30 14.04
C SER A 205 -0.43 5.07 13.46
N ALA A 206 -1.28 4.40 14.24
CA ALA A 206 -2.08 3.27 13.77
C ALA A 206 -3.10 3.68 12.70
N LEU A 207 -3.71 4.86 12.86
CA LEU A 207 -4.63 5.42 11.89
C LEU A 207 -3.89 5.83 10.60
N GLY A 208 -2.74 6.51 10.72
CA GLY A 208 -1.87 6.83 9.58
C GLY A 208 -1.38 5.59 8.84
N GLN A 209 -1.00 4.53 9.57
CA GLN A 209 -0.60 3.26 9.00
C GLN A 209 -1.76 2.60 8.23
N SER A 210 -2.99 2.64 8.74
CA SER A 210 -4.13 2.05 8.06
C SER A 210 -4.50 2.80 6.76
N PHE A 211 -4.27 4.11 6.69
CA PHE A 211 -4.46 4.89 5.46
C PHE A 211 -3.41 4.54 4.40
N TYR A 212 -2.16 4.48 4.83
CA TYR A 212 -1.05 4.11 3.96
C TYR A 212 -1.22 2.69 3.41
N SER A 213 -1.57 1.73 4.29
CA SER A 213 -1.74 0.32 3.94
C SER A 213 -2.85 0.12 2.92
N LEU A 214 -4.01 0.77 3.09
CA LEU A 214 -5.13 0.66 2.15
C LEU A 214 -5.02 1.57 0.92
N SER A 215 -3.87 2.22 0.70
CA SER A 215 -3.59 3.06 -0.47
C SER A 215 -4.60 4.19 -0.69
N LEU A 216 -5.02 4.86 0.41
CA LEU A 216 -6.05 5.91 0.39
C LEU A 216 -5.44 7.29 0.09
N GLY A 217 -6.22 8.18 -0.50
CA GLY A 217 -5.81 9.56 -0.79
C GLY A 217 -4.89 9.74 -1.99
N MET A 218 -4.52 8.66 -2.68
CA MET A 218 -3.59 8.66 -3.81
C MET A 218 -4.24 8.28 -5.15
N GLY A 219 -5.57 8.28 -5.23
CA GLY A 219 -6.30 8.04 -6.48
C GLY A 219 -6.24 6.61 -7.04
N ILE A 220 -5.52 5.68 -6.38
CA ILE A 220 -5.44 4.29 -6.79
C ILE A 220 -6.83 3.65 -6.72
N ILE A 221 -7.54 3.80 -5.61
CA ILE A 221 -8.86 3.21 -5.43
C ILE A 221 -9.87 3.81 -6.40
N ILE A 222 -9.78 5.12 -6.70
CA ILE A 222 -10.60 5.76 -7.75
C ILE A 222 -10.33 5.08 -9.10
N THR A 223 -9.05 4.94 -9.47
CA THR A 223 -8.65 4.36 -10.76
C THR A 223 -9.06 2.89 -10.87
N TYR A 224 -8.77 2.06 -9.88
CA TYR A 224 -9.11 0.64 -9.90
C TYR A 224 -10.62 0.40 -9.84
N SER A 225 -11.36 1.18 -9.03
CA SER A 225 -12.81 1.09 -8.97
C SER A 225 -13.47 1.50 -10.30
N SER A 226 -12.80 2.30 -11.13
CA SER A 226 -13.30 2.63 -12.46
C SER A 226 -13.26 1.44 -13.44
N TYR A 227 -12.51 0.38 -13.12
CA TYR A 227 -12.46 -0.90 -13.84
C TYR A 227 -13.42 -1.95 -13.26
N VAL A 228 -14.08 -1.65 -12.12
CA VAL A 228 -15.07 -2.53 -11.49
C VAL A 228 -16.41 -2.44 -12.21
N SER A 229 -16.99 -3.59 -12.53
CA SER A 229 -18.31 -3.62 -13.19
C SER A 229 -19.44 -3.21 -12.25
N LYS A 230 -20.60 -2.86 -12.80
CA LYS A 230 -21.78 -2.44 -12.02
C LYS A 230 -22.41 -3.59 -11.22
N GLU A 231 -22.19 -4.83 -11.66
CA GLU A 231 -22.69 -6.06 -11.01
C GLU A 231 -21.92 -6.38 -9.73
N GLU A 232 -20.68 -5.90 -9.61
CA GLU A 232 -19.82 -6.18 -8.47
C GLU A 232 -20.18 -5.34 -7.23
N ASN A 233 -20.16 -5.97 -6.06
CA ASN A 233 -20.44 -5.30 -4.79
C ASN A 233 -19.16 -4.66 -4.22
N ILE A 234 -19.02 -3.34 -4.39
CA ILE A 234 -17.83 -2.60 -3.91
C ILE A 234 -17.64 -2.66 -2.39
N VAL A 235 -18.73 -2.73 -1.61
CA VAL A 235 -18.61 -2.85 -0.14
C VAL A 235 -17.99 -4.19 0.22
N SER A 236 -18.46 -5.27 -0.40
CA SER A 236 -17.90 -6.61 -0.17
C SER A 236 -16.44 -6.72 -0.66
N SER A 237 -16.13 -6.10 -1.80
CA SER A 237 -14.74 -6.08 -2.31
C SER A 237 -13.81 -5.28 -1.41
N GLY A 238 -14.26 -4.11 -0.92
CA GLY A 238 -13.47 -3.29 0.00
C GLY A 238 -13.24 -3.97 1.35
N VAL A 239 -14.27 -4.61 1.92
CA VAL A 239 -14.10 -5.40 3.14
C VAL A 239 -13.13 -6.56 2.92
N GLY A 240 -13.26 -7.29 1.80
CA GLY A 240 -12.34 -8.37 1.45
C GLY A 240 -10.89 -7.88 1.29
N THR A 241 -10.69 -6.72 0.68
CA THR A 241 -9.37 -6.07 0.56
C THR A 241 -8.79 -5.72 1.93
N ALA A 242 -9.56 -5.05 2.79
CA ALA A 242 -9.12 -4.67 4.13
C ALA A 242 -8.81 -5.91 5.01
N MET A 243 -9.58 -6.98 4.87
CA MET A 243 -9.31 -8.25 5.56
C MET A 243 -8.01 -8.89 5.08
N ALA A 244 -7.79 -8.94 3.76
CA ALA A 244 -6.57 -9.52 3.19
C ALA A 244 -5.33 -8.71 3.61
N ASP A 245 -5.40 -7.37 3.54
CA ASP A 245 -4.34 -6.46 3.97
C ASP A 245 -4.01 -6.64 5.46
N THR A 246 -5.02 -6.58 6.31
CA THR A 246 -4.84 -6.72 7.78
C THR A 246 -4.28 -8.10 8.16
N LEU A 247 -4.81 -9.17 7.55
CA LEU A 247 -4.30 -10.53 7.78
C LEU A 247 -2.85 -10.64 7.37
N PHE A 248 -2.50 -10.08 6.20
CA PHE A 248 -1.13 -10.10 5.71
C PHE A 248 -0.18 -9.30 6.64
N ALA A 249 -0.59 -8.11 7.09
CA ALA A 249 0.18 -7.30 8.04
C ALA A 249 0.47 -8.06 9.35
N ILE A 250 -0.55 -8.75 9.90
CA ILE A 250 -0.39 -9.58 11.11
C ILE A 250 0.58 -10.73 10.85
N LEU A 251 0.44 -11.44 9.72
CA LEU A 251 1.36 -12.53 9.34
C LEU A 251 2.80 -12.01 9.18
N ALA A 252 2.99 -10.83 8.60
CA ALA A 252 4.30 -10.18 8.51
C ALA A 252 4.87 -9.86 9.89
N GLY A 253 4.04 -9.41 10.84
CA GLY A 253 4.42 -9.26 12.24
C GLY A 253 4.94 -10.57 12.84
N PHE A 254 4.22 -11.69 12.63
CA PHE A 254 4.63 -13.03 13.09
C PHE A 254 5.85 -13.58 12.33
N ALA A 255 6.08 -13.13 11.11
CA ALA A 255 7.28 -13.51 10.35
C ALA A 255 8.54 -12.77 10.84
N ILE A 256 8.39 -11.52 11.29
CA ILE A 256 9.52 -10.62 11.58
C ILE A 256 9.82 -10.54 13.08
N MET A 257 8.82 -10.28 13.94
CA MET A 257 9.07 -10.03 15.37
C MET A 257 9.70 -11.21 16.12
N PRO A 258 9.25 -12.48 15.95
CA PRO A 258 9.90 -13.59 16.62
C PRO A 258 11.38 -13.75 16.24
N ALA A 259 11.73 -13.48 14.95
CA ALA A 259 13.11 -13.52 14.49
C ALA A 259 13.97 -12.38 15.09
N VAL A 260 13.40 -11.17 15.20
CA VAL A 260 14.06 -10.00 15.82
C VAL A 260 14.37 -10.28 17.29
N PHE A 261 13.41 -10.80 18.06
CA PHE A 261 13.61 -11.18 19.46
C PHE A 261 14.59 -12.35 19.63
N ALA A 262 14.50 -13.36 18.75
CA ALA A 262 15.43 -14.49 18.76
C ALA A 262 16.90 -14.07 18.50
N ALA A 263 17.09 -13.01 17.73
CA ALA A 263 18.41 -12.42 17.48
C ALA A 263 18.88 -11.46 18.58
N GLY A 264 18.08 -11.20 19.62
CA GLY A 264 18.41 -10.27 20.70
C GLY A 264 18.41 -8.80 20.28
N ILE A 265 17.67 -8.46 19.21
CA ILE A 265 17.62 -7.11 18.65
C ILE A 265 16.40 -6.38 19.23
N GLU A 266 16.56 -5.07 19.49
CA GLU A 266 15.44 -4.26 19.94
C GLU A 266 14.35 -4.14 18.84
N PRO A 267 13.07 -4.38 19.17
CA PRO A 267 11.98 -4.32 18.20
C PRO A 267 11.73 -2.90 17.65
N SER A 268 12.23 -1.86 18.33
CA SER A 268 12.12 -0.45 17.97
C SER A 268 13.22 0.06 17.03
N ALA A 269 13.86 -0.83 16.25
CA ALA A 269 14.94 -0.46 15.31
C ALA A 269 14.51 0.51 14.17
N GLY A 270 13.23 0.87 14.12
CA GLY A 270 12.70 1.86 13.17
C GLY A 270 12.72 1.41 11.70
N PRO A 271 12.75 2.35 10.75
CA PRO A 271 12.71 2.06 9.31
C PRO A 271 13.87 1.20 8.80
N GLY A 272 15.01 1.16 9.51
CA GLY A 272 16.17 0.31 9.17
C GLY A 272 15.96 -1.18 9.37
N LEU A 273 14.88 -1.60 10.02
CA LEU A 273 14.63 -2.98 10.42
C LEU A 273 14.80 -4.00 9.26
N ILE A 274 14.29 -3.73 8.10
CA ILE A 274 14.34 -4.69 6.98
C ILE A 274 15.71 -4.73 6.30
N PHE A 275 16.29 -3.56 6.00
CA PHE A 275 17.48 -3.49 5.17
C PHE A 275 18.80 -3.43 5.97
N GLN A 276 18.73 -3.04 7.24
CA GLN A 276 19.91 -3.00 8.11
C GLN A 276 19.94 -4.18 9.08
N THR A 277 18.82 -4.50 9.71
CA THR A 277 18.76 -5.47 10.82
C THR A 277 18.55 -6.90 10.34
N LEU A 278 17.54 -7.17 9.51
CA LEU A 278 17.21 -8.53 9.07
C LEU A 278 18.33 -9.24 8.29
N PRO A 279 19.14 -8.59 7.44
CA PRO A 279 20.28 -9.22 6.81
C PRO A 279 21.27 -9.82 7.83
N HIS A 280 21.53 -9.12 8.93
CA HIS A 280 22.37 -9.62 10.01
C HIS A 280 21.73 -10.81 10.74
N VAL A 281 20.40 -10.76 10.94
CA VAL A 281 19.63 -11.90 11.49
C VAL A 281 19.79 -13.14 10.61
N PHE A 282 19.61 -13.01 9.29
CA PHE A 282 19.77 -14.12 8.35
C PHE A 282 21.20 -14.67 8.32
N SER A 283 22.20 -13.79 8.41
CA SER A 283 23.61 -14.20 8.48
C SER A 283 23.94 -14.93 9.78
N ALA A 284 23.39 -14.50 10.91
CA ALA A 284 23.60 -15.11 12.22
C ALA A 284 22.89 -16.46 12.39
N MET A 285 21.79 -16.70 11.63
CA MET A 285 21.03 -17.94 11.69
C MET A 285 21.77 -19.19 11.22
N ALA A 286 22.93 -19.07 10.58
CA ALA A 286 23.50 -20.15 9.77
C ALA A 286 24.96 -20.51 10.06
N PRO A 287 25.45 -20.64 11.32
CA PRO A 287 26.81 -21.13 11.52
C PRO A 287 27.04 -22.56 11.03
N SER A 288 26.00 -23.41 11.04
CA SER A 288 26.08 -24.83 10.66
C SER A 288 25.39 -25.20 9.34
N ALA A 289 24.53 -24.33 8.77
CA ALA A 289 23.78 -24.58 7.55
C ALA A 289 23.54 -23.26 6.77
N SER A 290 24.59 -22.70 6.20
CA SER A 290 24.59 -21.42 5.48
C SER A 290 23.54 -21.35 4.35
N TRP A 291 23.20 -22.48 3.73
CA TRP A 291 22.18 -22.58 2.69
C TRP A 291 20.76 -22.30 3.20
N VAL A 292 20.43 -22.65 4.46
CA VAL A 292 19.10 -22.38 5.06
C VAL A 292 18.92 -20.89 5.27
N GLY A 293 19.88 -20.21 5.87
CA GLY A 293 19.85 -18.74 6.03
C GLY A 293 19.74 -18.02 4.69
N SER A 294 20.52 -18.47 3.68
CA SER A 294 20.46 -17.95 2.32
C SER A 294 19.09 -18.15 1.67
N ALA A 295 18.50 -19.34 1.81
CA ALA A 295 17.18 -19.64 1.26
C ALA A 295 16.08 -18.79 1.92
N ILE A 296 16.08 -18.67 3.25
CA ILE A 296 15.10 -17.84 3.97
C ILE A 296 15.25 -16.37 3.61
N ALA A 297 16.47 -15.85 3.54
CA ALA A 297 16.73 -14.48 3.10
C ALA A 297 16.23 -14.24 1.67
N ALA A 298 16.53 -15.16 0.74
CA ALA A 298 16.04 -15.06 -0.64
C ALA A 298 14.51 -15.08 -0.71
N LEU A 299 13.84 -15.99 0.02
CA LEU A 299 12.37 -16.02 0.07
C LEU A 299 11.78 -14.74 0.68
N PHE A 300 12.44 -14.20 1.71
CA PHE A 300 12.01 -12.94 2.33
C PHE A 300 12.12 -11.78 1.34
N PHE A 301 13.27 -11.53 0.74
CA PHE A 301 13.44 -10.41 -0.19
C PHE A 301 12.66 -10.61 -1.49
N LEU A 302 12.46 -11.85 -1.95
CA LEU A 302 11.52 -12.13 -3.05
C LEU A 302 10.09 -11.71 -2.67
N SER A 303 9.66 -11.99 -1.44
CA SER A 303 8.35 -11.54 -0.94
C SER A 303 8.24 -10.03 -0.92
N VAL A 304 9.29 -9.33 -0.48
CA VAL A 304 9.35 -7.86 -0.46
C VAL A 304 9.30 -7.30 -1.89
N ILE A 305 10.03 -7.87 -2.85
CA ILE A 305 9.98 -7.48 -4.27
C ILE A 305 8.57 -7.61 -4.81
N VAL A 306 7.94 -8.78 -4.65
CA VAL A 306 6.60 -9.04 -5.19
C VAL A 306 5.58 -8.09 -4.56
N ALA A 307 5.63 -7.86 -3.25
CA ALA A 307 4.77 -6.91 -2.55
C ALA A 307 5.02 -5.46 -3.00
N ALA A 308 6.27 -5.07 -3.17
CA ALA A 308 6.61 -3.74 -3.71
C ALA A 308 6.10 -3.56 -5.15
N MET A 309 6.21 -4.59 -5.99
CA MET A 309 5.74 -4.54 -7.38
C MET A 309 4.23 -4.43 -7.49
N THR A 310 3.44 -5.12 -6.66
CA THR A 310 1.97 -5.02 -6.69
C THR A 310 1.49 -3.59 -6.41
N SER A 311 2.10 -2.92 -5.45
CA SER A 311 1.81 -1.51 -5.14
C SER A 311 2.37 -0.55 -6.20
N SER A 312 3.61 -0.77 -6.69
CA SER A 312 4.22 0.06 -7.74
C SER A 312 3.40 0.05 -9.02
N VAL A 313 2.93 -1.14 -9.45
CA VAL A 313 2.06 -1.31 -10.61
C VAL A 313 0.79 -0.48 -10.49
N SER A 314 0.19 -0.42 -9.31
CA SER A 314 -1.03 0.37 -9.09
C SER A 314 -0.77 1.87 -9.07
N LEU A 315 0.34 2.32 -8.51
CA LEU A 315 0.77 3.72 -8.53
C LEU A 315 1.02 4.20 -9.96
N ILE A 316 1.74 3.41 -10.78
CA ILE A 316 2.04 3.69 -12.19
C ILE A 316 0.76 3.73 -13.02
N GLU A 317 -0.19 2.80 -12.78
CA GLU A 317 -1.45 2.71 -13.53
C GLU A 317 -2.28 4.00 -13.43
N VAL A 318 -2.24 4.71 -12.31
CA VAL A 318 -2.95 6.00 -12.16
C VAL A 318 -2.44 7.02 -13.17
N GLY A 319 -1.12 7.16 -13.28
CA GLY A 319 -0.49 8.06 -14.27
C GLY A 319 -0.74 7.62 -15.70
N VAL A 320 -0.60 6.32 -15.98
CA VAL A 320 -0.84 5.75 -17.30
C VAL A 320 -2.29 5.91 -17.74
N ALA A 321 -3.27 5.63 -16.86
CA ALA A 321 -4.68 5.82 -17.15
C ALA A 321 -5.01 7.29 -17.49
N PHE A 322 -4.41 8.24 -16.77
CA PHE A 322 -4.53 9.67 -17.08
C PHE A 322 -3.99 9.99 -18.49
N LEU A 323 -2.76 9.57 -18.79
CA LEU A 323 -2.12 9.85 -20.09
C LEU A 323 -2.91 9.24 -21.26
N VAL A 324 -3.37 8.00 -21.11
CA VAL A 324 -4.13 7.30 -22.15
C VAL A 324 -5.51 7.95 -22.36
N GLU A 325 -6.22 8.30 -21.29
CA GLU A 325 -7.61 8.76 -21.40
C GLU A 325 -7.73 10.26 -21.70
N GLU A 326 -6.88 11.11 -21.13
CA GLU A 326 -6.95 12.56 -21.32
C GLU A 326 -6.10 13.03 -22.51
N LEU A 327 -4.89 12.49 -22.68
CA LEU A 327 -3.98 12.88 -23.78
C LEU A 327 -4.13 12.00 -25.02
N LYS A 328 -4.93 10.92 -24.96
CA LYS A 328 -5.23 10.01 -26.08
C LYS A 328 -3.99 9.37 -26.71
N ILE A 329 -2.94 9.18 -25.95
CA ILE A 329 -1.72 8.49 -26.38
C ILE A 329 -1.82 6.97 -26.19
N SER A 330 -1.02 6.20 -26.90
CA SER A 330 -1.00 4.74 -26.74
C SER A 330 -0.50 4.34 -25.34
N ARG A 331 -0.97 3.20 -24.83
CA ARG A 331 -0.61 2.69 -23.51
C ARG A 331 0.89 2.48 -23.36
N SER A 332 1.54 1.94 -24.39
CA SER A 332 3.01 1.74 -24.38
C SER A 332 3.78 3.05 -24.27
N LEU A 333 3.35 4.09 -24.99
CA LEU A 333 3.95 5.41 -24.89
C LEU A 333 3.68 6.06 -23.53
N ALA A 334 2.47 5.89 -22.98
CA ALA A 334 2.12 6.36 -21.65
C ALA A 334 3.00 5.71 -20.56
N CYS A 335 3.24 4.39 -20.65
CA CYS A 335 4.14 3.69 -19.72
C CYS A 335 5.58 4.20 -19.84
N LEU A 336 6.07 4.41 -21.07
CA LEU A 336 7.41 4.94 -21.31
C LEU A 336 7.57 6.36 -20.75
N LEU A 337 6.60 7.24 -20.97
CA LEU A 337 6.60 8.59 -20.43
C LEU A 337 6.54 8.57 -18.89
N THR A 338 5.68 7.73 -18.31
CA THR A 338 5.59 7.58 -16.85
C THR A 338 6.92 7.08 -16.28
N PHE A 339 7.56 6.10 -16.92
CA PHE A 339 8.89 5.61 -16.52
C PHE A 339 9.91 6.75 -16.43
N PHE A 340 10.04 7.57 -17.48
CA PHE A 340 11.00 8.68 -17.48
C PHE A 340 10.63 9.79 -16.49
N ILE A 341 9.35 10.15 -16.39
CA ILE A 341 8.88 11.15 -15.41
C ILE A 341 9.23 10.70 -13.99
N VAL A 342 8.91 9.47 -13.64
CA VAL A 342 9.17 8.89 -12.31
C VAL A 342 10.67 8.80 -12.03
N LEU A 343 11.46 8.34 -13.01
CA LEU A 343 12.91 8.24 -12.89
C LEU A 343 13.53 9.61 -12.63
N VAL A 344 13.18 10.63 -13.44
CA VAL A 344 13.70 11.99 -13.29
C VAL A 344 13.31 12.60 -11.94
N LEU A 345 12.06 12.44 -11.52
CA LEU A 345 11.59 12.91 -10.19
C LEU A 345 12.33 12.22 -9.05
N GLY A 346 12.67 10.93 -9.22
CA GLY A 346 13.35 10.13 -8.20
C GLY A 346 14.87 10.38 -8.12
N LEU A 347 15.51 10.97 -9.15
CA LEU A 347 16.96 11.12 -9.18
C LEU A 347 17.55 11.79 -7.93
N ALA A 348 16.95 12.89 -7.47
CA ALA A 348 17.42 13.58 -6.26
C ALA A 348 17.32 12.68 -5.01
N SER A 349 16.29 11.84 -4.93
CA SER A 349 16.09 10.90 -3.82
C SER A 349 17.04 9.71 -3.87
N VAL A 350 17.48 9.27 -5.07
CA VAL A 350 18.47 8.20 -5.23
C VAL A 350 19.86 8.62 -4.74
N PHE A 351 20.21 9.90 -4.86
CA PHE A 351 21.52 10.41 -4.46
C PHE A 351 21.52 11.13 -3.11
N SER A 352 20.38 11.13 -2.38
CA SER A 352 20.28 11.78 -1.07
C SER A 352 19.15 11.21 -0.23
N SER A 353 19.51 10.42 0.78
CA SER A 353 18.57 9.90 1.80
C SER A 353 17.80 11.01 2.53
N LYS A 354 18.39 12.22 2.64
CA LYS A 354 17.70 13.37 3.21
C LYS A 354 16.54 13.84 2.32
N ILE A 355 16.77 13.95 1.00
CA ILE A 355 15.73 14.33 0.03
C ILE A 355 14.67 13.22 -0.04
N PHE A 356 15.08 11.94 -0.06
CA PHE A 356 14.18 10.81 0.02
C PHE A 356 13.23 10.95 1.24
N GLY A 357 13.76 11.15 2.43
CA GLY A 357 12.98 11.31 3.66
C GLY A 357 12.02 12.52 3.62
N LEU A 358 12.44 13.65 3.02
CA LEU A 358 11.58 14.82 2.86
C LEU A 358 10.42 14.56 1.89
N VAL A 359 10.68 13.90 0.76
CA VAL A 359 9.64 13.59 -0.24
C VAL A 359 8.66 12.55 0.32
N ASP A 360 9.15 11.53 1.02
CA ASP A 360 8.30 10.54 1.72
C ASP A 360 7.43 11.22 2.78
N ALA A 361 8.01 12.01 3.67
CA ALA A 361 7.26 12.73 4.71
C ALA A 361 6.22 13.68 4.13
N PHE A 362 6.55 14.45 3.11
CA PHE A 362 5.61 15.35 2.44
C PHE A 362 4.46 14.60 1.78
N SER A 363 4.75 13.55 1.04
CA SER A 363 3.71 12.78 0.35
C SER A 363 2.80 12.04 1.34
N SER A 364 3.38 11.39 2.36
CA SER A 364 2.64 10.60 3.34
C SER A 364 1.83 11.47 4.31
N ASN A 365 2.41 12.55 4.82
CA ASN A 365 1.77 13.37 5.85
C ASN A 365 0.86 14.46 5.29
N VAL A 366 1.12 14.95 4.07
CA VAL A 366 0.36 16.07 3.49
C VAL A 366 -0.50 15.60 2.32
N LEU A 367 0.10 15.04 1.26
CA LEU A 367 -0.64 14.77 0.03
C LEU A 367 -1.69 13.68 0.22
N LEU A 368 -1.35 12.56 0.87
CA LEU A 368 -2.28 11.45 1.13
C LEU A 368 -3.44 11.89 2.00
N THR A 369 -3.15 12.56 3.12
CA THR A 369 -4.18 13.03 4.06
C THR A 369 -5.10 14.05 3.43
N PHE A 370 -4.55 14.98 2.64
CA PHE A 370 -5.36 15.99 1.97
C PHE A 370 -6.21 15.40 0.84
N GLY A 371 -5.67 14.47 0.04
CA GLY A 371 -6.40 13.72 -0.98
C GLY A 371 -7.57 12.92 -0.40
N ALA A 372 -7.32 12.17 0.68
CA ALA A 372 -8.36 11.41 1.39
C ALA A 372 -9.45 12.33 1.97
N LEU A 373 -9.06 13.47 2.57
CA LEU A 373 -10.01 14.45 3.11
C LEU A 373 -10.92 14.99 2.01
N LEU A 374 -10.36 15.41 0.89
CA LEU A 374 -11.15 15.91 -0.23
C LEU A 374 -12.10 14.83 -0.78
N ALA A 375 -11.68 13.58 -0.86
CA ALA A 375 -12.52 12.48 -1.35
C ALA A 375 -13.74 12.25 -0.44
N VAL A 376 -13.55 12.18 0.88
CA VAL A 376 -14.68 11.97 1.81
C VAL A 376 -15.59 13.20 1.91
N LEU A 377 -15.05 14.41 1.87
CA LEU A 377 -15.85 15.64 1.84
C LEU A 377 -16.65 15.72 0.54
N PHE A 378 -16.06 15.37 -0.59
CA PHE A 378 -16.77 15.36 -1.87
C PHE A 378 -17.94 14.38 -1.87
N VAL A 379 -17.71 13.14 -1.48
CA VAL A 379 -18.76 12.09 -1.49
C VAL A 379 -19.80 12.31 -0.39
N GLY A 380 -19.36 12.72 0.81
CA GLY A 380 -20.25 12.89 1.96
C GLY A 380 -21.10 14.15 1.93
N TRP A 381 -20.62 15.24 1.26
CA TRP A 381 -21.24 16.55 1.37
C TRP A 381 -21.63 17.18 0.03
N LYS A 382 -20.92 16.86 -1.07
CA LYS A 382 -21.18 17.44 -2.39
C LYS A 382 -21.99 16.54 -3.30
N MET A 383 -21.72 15.22 -3.29
CA MET A 383 -22.51 14.26 -4.08
C MET A 383 -23.93 14.11 -3.54
N LYS A 384 -24.88 13.83 -4.43
CA LYS A 384 -26.24 13.49 -3.99
C LYS A 384 -26.23 12.17 -3.24
N ARG A 385 -26.95 12.13 -2.11
CA ARG A 385 -27.02 10.93 -1.25
C ARG A 385 -27.54 9.70 -1.99
N GLU A 386 -28.49 9.90 -2.90
CA GLU A 386 -29.08 8.85 -3.74
C GLU A 386 -28.01 8.20 -4.61
N ASP A 387 -27.13 9.00 -5.22
CA ASP A 387 -26.03 8.52 -6.05
C ASP A 387 -25.04 7.67 -5.26
N VAL A 388 -24.71 8.09 -4.04
CA VAL A 388 -23.83 7.34 -3.13
C VAL A 388 -24.53 6.05 -2.68
N GLN A 389 -25.83 6.12 -2.38
CA GLN A 389 -26.62 4.95 -1.99
C GLN A 389 -26.65 3.93 -3.12
N ASP A 390 -26.93 4.33 -4.36
CA ASP A 390 -26.95 3.43 -5.52
C ASP A 390 -25.65 2.68 -5.69
N GLU A 391 -24.50 3.36 -5.54
CA GLU A 391 -23.20 2.72 -5.65
C GLU A 391 -22.93 1.76 -4.47
N LEU A 392 -23.17 2.15 -3.24
CA LEU A 392 -22.89 1.33 -2.07
C LEU A 392 -23.87 0.17 -1.88
N THR A 393 -25.09 0.28 -2.43
CA THR A 393 -26.11 -0.76 -2.31
C THR A 393 -26.33 -1.55 -3.61
N ASN A 394 -25.51 -1.36 -4.64
CA ASN A 394 -25.74 -1.90 -5.99
C ASN A 394 -27.18 -1.66 -6.47
N CYS A 395 -27.59 -0.41 -6.55
CA CYS A 395 -28.97 0.00 -6.88
C CYS A 395 -30.02 -0.66 -5.97
N GLY A 396 -29.69 -0.81 -4.69
CA GLY A 396 -30.61 -1.34 -3.68
C GLY A 396 -30.70 -2.87 -3.60
N THR A 397 -29.87 -3.62 -4.33
CA THR A 397 -29.86 -5.10 -4.27
C THR A 397 -29.05 -5.65 -3.10
N ALA A 398 -28.10 -4.88 -2.57
CA ALA A 398 -27.20 -5.31 -1.49
C ALA A 398 -27.01 -4.21 -0.44
N ASN A 399 -26.50 -4.56 0.75
CA ASN A 399 -26.01 -3.65 1.79
C ASN A 399 -26.99 -2.55 2.29
N ARG A 400 -28.28 -2.68 2.04
CA ARG A 400 -29.28 -1.66 2.42
C ARG A 400 -29.25 -1.33 3.91
N ARG A 401 -29.06 -2.33 4.77
CA ARG A 401 -29.05 -2.15 6.24
C ARG A 401 -27.79 -1.43 6.71
N SER A 402 -26.62 -1.77 6.14
CA SER A 402 -25.33 -1.19 6.50
C SER A 402 -25.10 0.19 5.87
N PHE A 403 -25.84 0.57 4.82
CA PHE A 403 -25.66 1.86 4.14
C PHE A 403 -25.70 3.05 5.11
N LYS A 404 -26.67 3.09 6.05
CA LYS A 404 -26.79 4.21 6.99
C LYS A 404 -25.53 4.37 7.85
N VAL A 405 -24.97 3.25 8.31
CA VAL A 405 -23.76 3.23 9.14
C VAL A 405 -22.55 3.65 8.30
N ILE A 406 -22.35 3.04 7.12
CA ILE A 406 -21.24 3.38 6.23
C ILE A 406 -21.29 4.86 5.85
N TYR A 407 -22.47 5.37 5.47
CA TYR A 407 -22.61 6.77 5.07
C TYR A 407 -22.39 7.74 6.25
N PHE A 408 -22.81 7.37 7.48
CA PHE A 408 -22.52 8.14 8.68
C PHE A 408 -21.02 8.19 8.97
N LEU A 409 -20.34 7.05 8.92
CA LEU A 409 -18.88 6.97 9.12
C LEU A 409 -18.12 7.79 8.07
N LEU A 410 -18.52 7.67 6.79
CA LEU A 410 -17.92 8.40 5.68
C LEU A 410 -18.12 9.92 5.83
N ARG A 411 -19.33 10.34 6.21
CA ARG A 411 -19.69 11.76 6.23
C ARG A 411 -19.14 12.51 7.43
N TYR A 412 -19.07 11.87 8.60
CA TYR A 412 -18.74 12.54 9.85
C TYR A 412 -17.46 12.02 10.51
N ILE A 413 -17.30 10.71 10.63
CA ILE A 413 -16.17 10.13 11.37
C ILE A 413 -14.87 10.19 10.56
N ALA A 414 -14.91 9.81 9.29
CA ALA A 414 -13.71 9.80 8.45
C ALA A 414 -13.07 11.20 8.30
N PRO A 415 -13.80 12.30 8.03
CA PRO A 415 -13.18 13.64 7.98
C PRO A 415 -12.51 14.03 9.30
N ILE A 416 -13.16 13.75 10.45
CA ILE A 416 -12.58 14.05 11.77
C ILE A 416 -11.29 13.25 11.98
N ALA A 417 -11.31 11.95 11.68
CA ALA A 417 -10.15 11.07 11.79
C ALA A 417 -8.98 11.57 10.94
N ILE A 418 -9.25 11.98 9.68
CA ILE A 418 -8.22 12.53 8.79
C ILE A 418 -7.63 13.84 9.34
N ILE A 419 -8.47 14.72 9.85
CA ILE A 419 -8.00 15.99 10.45
C ILE A 419 -7.12 15.71 11.67
N VAL A 420 -7.49 14.73 12.51
CA VAL A 420 -6.68 14.32 13.67
C VAL A 420 -5.31 13.84 13.22
N ILE A 421 -5.22 12.97 12.18
CA ILE A 421 -3.93 12.53 11.63
C ILE A 421 -3.15 13.73 11.11
N PHE A 422 -3.80 14.57 10.29
CA PHE A 422 -3.13 15.72 9.69
C PHE A 422 -2.50 16.62 10.75
N VAL A 423 -3.24 16.94 11.81
CA VAL A 423 -2.74 17.76 12.92
C VAL A 423 -1.62 17.02 13.69
N SER A 424 -1.78 15.73 13.96
CA SER A 424 -0.78 14.94 14.71
C SER A 424 0.57 14.80 14.00
N ASN A 425 0.60 14.96 12.67
CA ASN A 425 1.85 14.93 11.91
C ASN A 425 2.71 16.20 12.08
N PHE A 426 2.15 17.26 12.68
CA PHE A 426 2.83 18.56 12.86
C PHE A 426 3.04 18.94 14.35
N ILE A 427 2.55 18.11 15.28
CA ILE A 427 2.76 18.24 16.73
C ILE A 427 3.70 17.14 17.23
#